data_9917ce2a495688f73f2ee80446320e48
#
_entry.id   9917ce2a495688f73f2ee80446320e48
#
_cell.length_a   1.000
_cell.length_b   1.000
_cell.length_c   1.000
_cell.angle_alpha   90.00
_cell.angle_beta   90.00
_cell.angle_gamma   90.00
#
_symmetry.space_group_name_H-M   'P 1'
#
loop_
_entity.id
_entity.type
_entity.pdbx_description
1 polymer ?
#
loop_
_entity_poly.entity_id
_entity_poly.type
_entity_poly.pdbx_seq_one_letter_code
_entity_poly.pdbx_strand_id
1 'polypeptide(L)'
;HITMGEGGVVFTNNPQLKVIAESFRDWGRDCYCAPGKDNTCNKRFKWKLGDLPAGYDHKYIYSHLGYNLKISDMQAACALAQMDRLDDFIETRRANFAYLKERLASCADVLDLTEATPHSNPSWFGFPITLKETAGVERVDLLSYLDDNKIGTRLLFAGNLTRQPYMKDQPYRVSGELINTDITMNRTFWIGVFPGLGREHLDYIVQKIEEFFGLGF
;
A
#
# COMPACT_ATOMS: atom_id res chain seq x y z
N HIS A 1 7.05 -1.20 -3.13
CA HIS A 1 8.24 -1.66 -3.83
C HIS A 1 9.07 -0.49 -4.35
N ILE A 2 8.44 0.50 -4.95
CA ILE A 2 9.11 1.72 -5.40
C ILE A 2 8.96 2.78 -4.34
N THR A 3 10.07 3.31 -3.84
CA THR A 3 10.09 4.35 -2.81
C THR A 3 10.39 5.70 -3.44
N MET A 4 9.47 6.66 -3.28
CA MET A 4 9.60 8.02 -3.82
C MET A 4 9.13 9.11 -2.84
N GLY A 5 9.05 8.80 -1.56
CA GLY A 5 8.36 9.59 -0.55
C GLY A 5 6.88 9.24 -0.56
N GLU A 6 6.06 10.08 -1.17
CA GLU A 6 4.65 9.79 -1.45
C GLU A 6 4.39 9.85 -2.95
N GLY A 7 3.45 9.06 -3.44
CA GLY A 7 3.06 9.07 -4.83
C GLY A 7 2.20 7.89 -5.23
N GLY A 8 1.72 7.96 -6.45
CA GLY A 8 0.93 6.90 -7.06
C GLY A 8 0.75 7.16 -8.54
N VAL A 9 0.20 6.20 -9.24
CA VAL A 9 -0.02 6.30 -10.69
C VAL A 9 -1.43 5.86 -11.05
N VAL A 10 -2.08 6.65 -11.88
CA VAL A 10 -3.36 6.31 -12.52
C VAL A 10 -3.11 6.12 -14.00
N PHE A 11 -3.44 4.94 -14.52
CA PHE A 11 -3.30 4.62 -15.94
C PHE A 11 -4.67 4.60 -16.63
N THR A 12 -4.75 5.15 -17.83
CA THR A 12 -5.93 5.05 -18.67
C THR A 12 -5.55 5.15 -20.16
N ASN A 13 -6.24 4.38 -21.00
CA ASN A 13 -6.17 4.50 -22.45
C ASN A 13 -7.23 5.49 -23.00
N ASN A 14 -8.12 6.00 -22.15
CA ASN A 14 -9.14 6.95 -22.53
C ASN A 14 -8.59 8.39 -22.39
N PRO A 15 -8.44 9.15 -23.49
CA PRO A 15 -7.89 10.50 -23.43
C PRO A 15 -8.78 11.50 -22.68
N GLN A 16 -10.08 11.29 -22.65
CA GLN A 16 -10.99 12.14 -21.87
C GLN A 16 -10.80 11.94 -20.36
N LEU A 17 -10.70 10.68 -19.92
CA LEU A 17 -10.42 10.37 -18.52
C LEU A 17 -9.05 10.89 -18.07
N LYS A 18 -8.05 10.86 -18.97
CA LYS A 18 -6.74 11.47 -18.70
C LYS A 18 -6.86 12.96 -18.38
N VAL A 19 -7.55 13.73 -19.22
CA VAL A 19 -7.75 15.18 -19.01
C VAL A 19 -8.49 15.45 -17.71
N ILE A 20 -9.53 14.68 -17.40
CA ILE A 20 -10.30 14.82 -16.16
C ILE A 20 -9.41 14.52 -14.94
N ALA A 21 -8.66 13.42 -14.97
CA ALA A 21 -7.76 13.03 -13.88
C ALA A 21 -6.65 14.08 -13.65
N GLU A 22 -6.07 14.60 -14.72
CA GLU A 22 -5.06 15.66 -14.64
C GLU A 22 -5.64 16.95 -14.07
N SER A 23 -6.87 17.30 -14.42
CA SER A 23 -7.57 18.45 -13.84
C SER A 23 -7.80 18.27 -12.34
N PHE A 24 -8.33 17.11 -11.91
CA PHE A 24 -8.53 16.81 -10.49
C PHE A 24 -7.21 16.80 -9.70
N ARG A 25 -6.13 16.29 -10.28
CA ARG A 25 -4.79 16.31 -9.68
C ARG A 25 -4.27 17.74 -9.46
N ASP A 26 -4.64 18.67 -10.34
CA ASP A 26 -4.16 20.04 -10.39
C ASP A 26 -5.26 21.03 -9.99
N TRP A 27 -5.88 20.87 -8.84
CA TRP A 27 -6.91 21.73 -8.21
C TRP A 27 -8.25 21.87 -8.94
N GLY A 28 -8.55 21.05 -9.93
CA GLY A 28 -9.73 21.22 -10.78
C GLY A 28 -9.56 22.28 -11.87
N ARG A 29 -8.32 22.51 -12.27
CA ARG A 29 -7.95 23.53 -13.28
C ARG A 29 -8.36 23.10 -14.68
N ASP A 30 -8.85 24.05 -15.47
CA ASP A 30 -9.22 23.83 -16.87
C ASP A 30 -8.04 23.90 -17.85
N CYS A 31 -6.95 24.50 -17.46
CA CYS A 31 -5.77 24.59 -18.31
C CYS A 31 -5.11 23.21 -18.50
N TYR A 32 -5.04 22.75 -19.75
CA TYR A 32 -4.39 21.49 -20.17
C TYR A 32 -3.02 21.68 -20.84
N CYS A 33 -2.47 22.91 -20.83
CA CYS A 33 -1.11 23.15 -21.31
C CYS A 33 -0.10 22.41 -20.43
N ALA A 34 0.88 21.78 -21.08
CA ALA A 34 1.94 21.09 -20.34
C ALA A 34 2.69 22.04 -19.40
N PRO A 35 3.16 21.57 -18.24
CA PRO A 35 3.96 22.35 -17.31
C PRO A 35 5.15 23.05 -18.03
N GLY A 36 5.41 24.30 -17.65
CA GLY A 36 6.48 25.08 -18.26
C GLY A 36 6.23 25.59 -19.69
N LYS A 37 5.07 25.27 -20.27
CA LYS A 37 4.68 25.72 -21.61
C LYS A 37 3.41 26.55 -21.55
N ASP A 38 3.51 27.81 -21.99
CA ASP A 38 2.40 28.73 -21.96
C ASP A 38 1.67 28.79 -23.32
N ASN A 39 0.35 28.92 -23.25
CA ASN A 39 -0.51 29.18 -24.40
C ASN A 39 -0.34 28.20 -25.59
N THR A 40 0.06 26.95 -25.35
CA THR A 40 0.19 25.94 -26.41
C THR A 40 -1.16 25.61 -27.06
N CYS A 41 -2.27 25.90 -26.39
CA CYS A 41 -3.63 25.77 -26.91
C CYS A 41 -4.06 26.96 -27.81
N ASN A 42 -3.33 28.07 -27.82
CA ASN A 42 -3.69 29.34 -28.47
C ASN A 42 -5.04 29.93 -28.01
N LYS A 43 -5.47 29.61 -26.79
CA LYS A 43 -6.79 29.98 -26.25
C LYS A 43 -6.71 30.67 -24.87
N ARG A 44 -5.53 31.09 -24.43
CA ARG A 44 -5.28 31.57 -23.06
C ARG A 44 -6.29 32.59 -22.56
N PHE A 45 -6.70 33.52 -23.42
CA PHE A 45 -7.61 34.63 -23.08
C PHE A 45 -8.93 34.59 -23.86
N LYS A 46 -9.26 33.42 -24.45
CA LYS A 46 -10.44 33.31 -25.35
C LYS A 46 -11.64 32.64 -24.70
N TRP A 47 -11.50 32.19 -23.47
CA TRP A 47 -12.57 31.50 -22.78
C TRP A 47 -13.39 32.46 -21.93
N LYS A 48 -14.66 32.12 -21.82
CA LYS A 48 -15.55 32.67 -20.82
C LYS A 48 -16.26 31.50 -20.12
N LEU A 49 -16.01 31.30 -18.84
CA LEU A 49 -16.60 30.26 -18.04
C LEU A 49 -17.32 30.89 -16.83
N GLY A 50 -18.58 30.48 -16.62
CA GLY A 50 -19.40 31.00 -15.53
C GLY A 50 -19.49 32.55 -15.56
N ASP A 51 -19.42 33.14 -14.39
CA ASP A 51 -19.52 34.61 -14.17
C ASP A 51 -18.17 35.34 -14.24
N LEU A 52 -17.08 34.64 -14.66
CA LEU A 52 -15.78 35.25 -14.81
C LEU A 52 -15.78 36.29 -15.96
N PRO A 53 -14.93 37.33 -15.87
CA PRO A 53 -14.78 38.30 -16.95
C PRO A 53 -14.39 37.63 -18.30
N ALA A 54 -14.85 38.18 -19.41
CA ALA A 54 -14.41 37.73 -20.73
C ALA A 54 -12.88 37.90 -20.86
N GLY A 55 -12.19 36.90 -21.42
CA GLY A 55 -10.74 36.92 -21.57
C GLY A 55 -9.95 36.66 -20.25
N TYR A 56 -10.61 36.14 -19.23
CA TYR A 56 -9.89 35.70 -18.03
C TYR A 56 -8.87 34.62 -18.38
N ASP A 57 -7.68 34.71 -17.79
CA ASP A 57 -6.62 33.73 -18.08
C ASP A 57 -7.04 32.32 -17.64
N HIS A 58 -7.21 31.40 -18.60
CA HIS A 58 -7.70 30.06 -18.31
C HIS A 58 -6.78 29.23 -17.41
N LYS A 59 -5.54 29.64 -17.20
CA LYS A 59 -4.64 29.05 -16.20
C LYS A 59 -5.19 29.18 -14.77
N TYR A 60 -6.05 30.13 -14.53
CA TYR A 60 -6.62 30.45 -13.23
C TYR A 60 -8.14 30.20 -13.19
N ILE A 61 -8.64 29.38 -14.11
CA ILE A 61 -10.03 28.93 -14.10
C ILE A 61 -10.10 27.52 -13.53
N TYR A 62 -11.00 27.33 -12.57
CA TYR A 62 -11.22 26.08 -11.86
C TYR A 62 -12.69 25.72 -11.98
N SER A 63 -13.03 24.75 -12.83
CA SER A 63 -14.45 24.38 -13.07
C SER A 63 -15.02 23.44 -12.02
N HIS A 64 -14.19 22.83 -11.21
CA HIS A 64 -14.62 21.93 -10.15
C HIS A 64 -13.60 21.92 -9.01
N LEU A 65 -14.01 21.35 -7.88
CA LEU A 65 -13.09 21.11 -6.76
C LEU A 65 -12.12 19.99 -7.11
N GLY A 66 -10.83 20.25 -6.97
CA GLY A 66 -9.77 19.28 -7.18
C GLY A 66 -8.79 19.24 -6.03
N TYR A 67 -7.67 18.54 -6.23
CA TYR A 67 -6.66 18.25 -5.22
C TYR A 67 -5.31 18.81 -5.64
N ASN A 68 -4.40 18.94 -4.70
CA ASN A 68 -2.98 19.18 -4.98
C ASN A 68 -2.22 17.85 -4.86
N LEU A 69 -2.24 17.04 -5.92
CA LEU A 69 -1.67 15.69 -5.94
C LEU A 69 -0.52 15.52 -6.93
N LYS A 70 0.00 16.62 -7.47
CA LYS A 70 1.10 16.57 -8.43
C LYS A 70 2.41 16.31 -7.71
N ILE A 71 3.12 15.25 -8.12
CA ILE A 71 4.46 14.95 -7.62
C ILE A 71 5.49 15.96 -8.16
N SER A 72 6.58 16.14 -7.43
CA SER A 72 7.73 16.93 -7.87
C SER A 72 8.66 16.12 -8.78
N ASP A 73 9.50 16.79 -9.56
CA ASP A 73 10.51 16.13 -10.39
C ASP A 73 11.54 15.37 -9.55
N MET A 74 11.80 15.81 -8.31
CA MET A 74 12.68 15.10 -7.36
C MET A 74 12.08 13.73 -6.98
N GLN A 75 10.78 13.68 -6.69
CA GLN A 75 10.09 12.42 -6.41
C GLN A 75 10.09 11.51 -7.64
N ALA A 76 9.83 12.06 -8.82
CA ALA A 76 9.84 11.31 -10.07
C ALA A 76 11.24 10.76 -10.39
N ALA A 77 12.31 11.51 -10.14
CA ALA A 77 13.69 11.05 -10.33
C ALA A 77 14.05 9.90 -9.39
N CYS A 78 13.61 9.96 -8.11
CA CYS A 78 13.77 8.85 -7.17
C CYS A 78 13.03 7.60 -7.65
N ALA A 79 11.78 7.75 -8.11
CA ALA A 79 11.01 6.62 -8.64
C ALA A 79 11.67 6.00 -9.88
N LEU A 80 12.16 6.83 -10.81
CA LEU A 80 12.84 6.38 -12.01
C LEU A 80 14.10 5.55 -11.69
N ALA A 81 14.92 6.00 -10.76
CA ALA A 81 16.10 5.26 -10.32
C ALA A 81 15.79 3.90 -9.66
N GLN A 82 14.60 3.76 -9.07
CA GLN A 82 14.14 2.49 -8.51
C GLN A 82 13.68 1.49 -9.58
N MET A 83 13.22 1.99 -10.74
CA MET A 83 12.77 1.12 -11.83
C MET A 83 13.88 0.20 -12.35
N ASP A 84 15.13 0.67 -12.37
CA ASP A 84 16.27 -0.11 -12.81
C ASP A 84 16.55 -1.33 -11.92
N ARG A 85 16.02 -1.33 -10.70
CA ARG A 85 16.21 -2.39 -9.69
C ARG A 85 14.92 -3.15 -9.37
N LEU A 86 13.84 -2.84 -10.06
CA LEU A 86 12.51 -3.35 -9.70
C LEU A 86 12.43 -4.87 -9.79
N ASP A 87 13.00 -5.47 -10.83
CA ASP A 87 12.98 -6.91 -11.04
C ASP A 87 13.73 -7.64 -9.91
N ASP A 88 14.91 -7.14 -9.51
CA ASP A 88 15.66 -7.66 -8.38
C ASP A 88 14.88 -7.58 -7.07
N PHE A 89 14.14 -6.47 -6.86
CA PHE A 89 13.30 -6.30 -5.68
C PHE A 89 12.16 -7.31 -5.65
N ILE A 90 11.53 -7.56 -6.79
CA ILE A 90 10.44 -8.53 -6.93
C ILE A 90 10.93 -9.94 -6.62
N GLU A 91 12.02 -10.36 -7.24
CA GLU A 91 12.58 -11.71 -7.05
C GLU A 91 13.05 -11.93 -5.62
N THR A 92 13.74 -10.95 -5.02
CA THR A 92 14.18 -11.05 -3.63
C THR A 92 13.01 -11.16 -2.65
N ARG A 93 11.94 -10.39 -2.86
CA ARG A 93 10.72 -10.49 -2.03
C ARG A 93 10.07 -11.85 -2.12
N ARG A 94 9.98 -12.42 -3.32
CA ARG A 94 9.46 -13.77 -3.55
C ARG A 94 10.31 -14.82 -2.88
N ALA A 95 11.64 -14.74 -3.03
CA ALA A 95 12.57 -15.65 -2.39
C ALA A 95 12.50 -15.58 -0.84
N ASN A 96 12.44 -14.39 -0.28
CA ASN A 96 12.32 -14.20 1.17
C ASN A 96 10.99 -14.75 1.69
N PHE A 97 9.89 -14.53 0.98
CA PHE A 97 8.60 -15.08 1.34
C PHE A 97 8.58 -16.61 1.31
N ALA A 98 9.07 -17.20 0.22
CA ALA A 98 9.14 -18.64 0.08
C ALA A 98 9.98 -19.28 1.19
N TYR A 99 11.11 -18.66 1.52
CA TYR A 99 11.99 -19.13 2.59
C TYR A 99 11.33 -19.08 3.96
N LEU A 100 10.70 -17.97 4.32
CA LEU A 100 9.97 -17.88 5.59
C LEU A 100 8.84 -18.92 5.67
N LYS A 101 8.12 -19.12 4.57
CA LYS A 101 7.04 -20.10 4.50
C LYS A 101 7.55 -21.54 4.73
N GLU A 102 8.65 -21.89 4.08
CA GLU A 102 9.29 -23.20 4.25
C GLU A 102 9.77 -23.42 5.68
N ARG A 103 10.48 -22.44 6.23
CA ARG A 103 11.08 -22.57 7.57
C ARG A 103 10.03 -22.54 8.69
N LEU A 104 8.98 -21.74 8.58
CA LEU A 104 7.90 -21.66 9.58
C LEU A 104 6.87 -22.78 9.42
N ALA A 105 7.05 -23.72 8.49
CA ALA A 105 6.17 -24.89 8.38
C ALA A 105 6.15 -25.74 9.67
N SER A 106 7.23 -25.72 10.47
CA SER A 106 7.30 -26.30 11.82
C SER A 106 6.23 -25.75 12.77
N CYS A 107 5.77 -24.52 12.56
CA CYS A 107 4.75 -23.84 13.36
C CYS A 107 3.33 -24.03 12.80
N ALA A 108 3.10 -24.93 11.85
CA ALA A 108 1.79 -25.09 11.17
C ALA A 108 0.63 -25.43 12.11
N ASP A 109 0.87 -25.99 13.28
CA ASP A 109 -0.16 -26.31 14.27
C ASP A 109 -0.72 -25.07 14.97
N VAL A 110 0.08 -24.00 15.06
CA VAL A 110 -0.25 -22.75 15.79
C VAL A 110 -0.37 -21.54 14.87
N LEU A 111 0.24 -21.57 13.68
CA LEU A 111 0.22 -20.49 12.68
C LEU A 111 -0.46 -20.91 11.40
N ASP A 112 -1.24 -20.01 10.82
CA ASP A 112 -1.75 -20.10 9.46
C ASP A 112 -0.93 -19.15 8.57
N LEU A 113 -0.23 -19.74 7.59
CA LEU A 113 0.69 -19.03 6.72
C LEU A 113 0.04 -18.75 5.38
N THR A 114 0.11 -17.51 4.94
CA THR A 114 -0.54 -17.06 3.69
C THR A 114 0.00 -17.80 2.46
N GLU A 115 -0.91 -18.07 1.52
CA GLU A 115 -0.61 -18.62 0.20
C GLU A 115 -1.02 -17.66 -0.91
N ALA A 116 -0.32 -17.75 -2.05
CA ALA A 116 -0.75 -17.08 -3.26
C ALA A 116 -2.07 -17.69 -3.76
N THR A 117 -3.00 -16.86 -4.19
CA THR A 117 -4.22 -17.36 -4.84
C THR A 117 -3.91 -18.08 -6.15
N PRO A 118 -4.70 -19.07 -6.57
CA PRO A 118 -4.47 -19.74 -7.85
C PRO A 118 -4.31 -18.76 -9.00
N HIS A 119 -3.39 -19.06 -9.90
CA HIS A 119 -3.06 -18.24 -11.08
C HIS A 119 -2.47 -16.85 -10.77
N SER A 120 -2.01 -16.60 -9.55
CA SER A 120 -1.28 -15.37 -9.19
C SER A 120 0.20 -15.64 -8.93
N ASN A 121 1.02 -14.62 -9.18
CA ASN A 121 2.45 -14.63 -8.86
C ASN A 121 2.80 -13.29 -8.17
N PRO A 122 2.41 -13.12 -6.92
CA PRO A 122 2.55 -11.85 -6.23
C PRO A 122 4.01 -11.49 -5.94
N SER A 123 4.31 -10.20 -6.00
CA SER A 123 5.47 -9.63 -5.36
C SER A 123 5.06 -9.17 -3.96
N TRP A 124 5.39 -9.95 -2.97
CA TRP A 124 4.88 -9.78 -1.61
C TRP A 124 5.33 -8.47 -0.96
N PHE A 125 4.39 -7.75 -0.37
CA PHE A 125 4.67 -6.55 0.41
C PHE A 125 5.23 -6.91 1.80
N GLY A 126 4.66 -7.92 2.43
CA GLY A 126 5.06 -8.49 3.70
C GLY A 126 4.72 -9.97 3.76
N PHE A 127 5.02 -10.62 4.85
CA PHE A 127 4.68 -12.02 5.14
C PHE A 127 3.57 -12.06 6.19
N PRO A 128 2.29 -12.18 5.79
CA PRO A 128 1.18 -12.26 6.73
C PRO A 128 1.17 -13.59 7.47
N ILE A 129 0.91 -13.50 8.76
CA ILE A 129 0.81 -14.63 9.69
C ILE A 129 -0.48 -14.48 10.48
N THR A 130 -1.29 -15.53 10.57
CA THR A 130 -2.50 -15.55 11.40
C THR A 130 -2.34 -16.57 12.50
N LEU A 131 -2.53 -16.19 13.77
CA LEU A 131 -2.54 -17.13 14.89
C LEU A 131 -3.81 -17.99 14.82
N LYS A 132 -3.64 -19.29 14.88
CA LYS A 132 -4.75 -20.24 15.03
C LYS A 132 -5.31 -20.21 16.46
N GLU A 133 -6.52 -20.70 16.65
CA GLU A 133 -7.10 -20.87 17.99
C GLU A 133 -6.28 -21.82 18.86
N THR A 134 -5.69 -22.81 18.21
CA THR A 134 -4.79 -23.80 18.81
C THR A 134 -3.50 -23.21 19.36
N ALA A 135 -3.14 -21.99 19.00
CA ALA A 135 -1.92 -21.34 19.52
C ALA A 135 -1.95 -21.11 21.02
N GLY A 136 -3.13 -20.99 21.64
CA GLY A 136 -3.29 -20.83 23.09
C GLY A 136 -2.70 -19.52 23.66
N VAL A 137 -2.36 -18.56 22.79
CA VAL A 137 -1.77 -17.26 23.13
C VAL A 137 -2.49 -16.15 22.37
N GLU A 138 -2.45 -14.95 22.92
CA GLU A 138 -2.97 -13.77 22.24
C GLU A 138 -1.93 -13.21 21.25
N ARG A 139 -2.40 -12.59 20.16
CA ARG A 139 -1.49 -11.98 19.19
C ARG A 139 -0.56 -10.95 19.83
N VAL A 140 -1.06 -10.16 20.76
CA VAL A 140 -0.28 -9.11 21.43
C VAL A 140 0.94 -9.68 22.19
N ASP A 141 0.84 -10.87 22.72
CA ASP A 141 1.96 -11.51 23.45
C ASP A 141 3.11 -11.85 22.49
N LEU A 142 2.78 -12.44 21.33
CA LEU A 142 3.77 -12.70 20.29
C LEU A 142 4.37 -11.40 19.72
N LEU A 143 3.55 -10.39 19.46
CA LEU A 143 4.03 -9.12 18.92
C LEU A 143 4.96 -8.40 19.90
N SER A 144 4.65 -8.42 21.19
CA SER A 144 5.50 -7.85 22.25
C SER A 144 6.85 -8.57 22.34
N TYR A 145 6.82 -9.91 22.30
CA TYR A 145 8.03 -10.70 22.27
C TYR A 145 8.91 -10.41 21.04
N LEU A 146 8.31 -10.29 19.86
CA LEU A 146 9.04 -9.97 18.63
C LEU A 146 9.64 -8.55 18.68
N ASP A 147 8.90 -7.58 19.21
CA ASP A 147 9.39 -6.20 19.39
C ASP A 147 10.57 -6.14 20.37
N ASP A 148 10.50 -6.82 21.48
CA ASP A 148 11.60 -6.95 22.46
C ASP A 148 12.85 -7.56 21.80
N ASN A 149 12.67 -8.50 20.86
CA ASN A 149 13.73 -9.10 20.06
C ASN A 149 14.07 -8.30 18.78
N LYS A 150 13.63 -7.04 18.67
CA LYS A 150 13.94 -6.11 17.55
C LYS A 150 13.44 -6.58 16.18
N ILE A 151 12.38 -7.36 16.16
CA ILE A 151 11.69 -7.80 14.95
C ILE A 151 10.45 -6.92 14.75
N GLY A 152 10.50 -6.03 13.76
CA GLY A 152 9.39 -5.12 13.46
C GLY A 152 8.20 -5.87 12.88
N THR A 153 7.03 -5.60 13.43
CA THR A 153 5.75 -6.16 12.97
C THR A 153 4.76 -5.06 12.58
N ARG A 154 3.74 -5.40 11.80
CA ARG A 154 2.60 -4.52 11.52
C ARG A 154 1.31 -5.33 11.55
N LEU A 155 0.23 -4.69 11.98
CA LEU A 155 -1.11 -5.25 11.82
C LEU A 155 -1.53 -5.23 10.34
N LEU A 156 -2.48 -6.05 9.96
CA LEU A 156 -3.05 -5.99 8.62
C LEU A 156 -3.94 -4.74 8.51
N PHE A 157 -3.25 -3.58 8.46
CA PHE A 157 -3.79 -2.23 8.39
C PHE A 157 -4.85 -1.96 9.48
N ALA A 158 -6.00 -1.41 9.09
CA ALA A 158 -7.07 -1.06 10.02
C ALA A 158 -7.96 -2.23 10.48
N GLY A 159 -7.74 -3.43 9.92
CA GLY A 159 -8.58 -4.60 10.23
C GLY A 159 -10.03 -4.41 9.79
N ASN A 160 -10.98 -4.64 10.69
CA ASN A 160 -12.39 -4.42 10.42
C ASN A 160 -12.75 -2.91 10.54
N LEU A 161 -12.95 -2.24 9.41
CA LEU A 161 -13.26 -0.80 9.37
C LEU A 161 -14.53 -0.45 10.12
N THR A 162 -15.53 -1.37 10.17
CA THR A 162 -16.79 -1.10 10.88
C THR A 162 -16.61 -0.97 12.39
N ARG A 163 -15.49 -1.43 12.94
CA ARG A 163 -15.13 -1.31 14.36
C ARG A 163 -14.23 -0.11 14.65
N GLN A 164 -13.81 0.64 13.64
CA GLN A 164 -13.01 1.83 13.84
C GLN A 164 -13.86 2.98 14.42
N PRO A 165 -13.32 3.77 15.35
CA PRO A 165 -14.09 4.80 16.06
C PRO A 165 -14.80 5.79 15.13
N TYR A 166 -14.21 6.16 14.00
CA TYR A 166 -14.80 7.11 13.05
C TYR A 166 -16.07 6.58 12.36
N MET A 167 -16.27 5.24 12.34
CA MET A 167 -17.43 4.63 11.70
C MET A 167 -18.69 4.66 12.56
N LYS A 168 -18.57 5.00 13.85
CA LYS A 168 -19.67 4.91 14.84
C LYS A 168 -20.95 5.63 14.39
N ASP A 169 -20.80 6.80 13.75
CA ASP A 169 -21.92 7.65 13.36
C ASP A 169 -22.04 7.80 11.83
N GLN A 170 -21.36 6.93 11.07
CA GLN A 170 -21.42 6.97 9.61
C GLN A 170 -22.52 6.05 9.06
N PRO A 171 -23.24 6.49 8.03
CA PRO A 171 -24.21 5.61 7.36
C PRO A 171 -23.47 4.59 6.48
N TYR A 172 -23.63 3.30 6.78
CA TYR A 172 -23.11 2.23 5.95
C TYR A 172 -23.99 0.98 6.03
N ARG A 173 -23.78 0.08 5.11
CA ARG A 173 -24.44 -1.23 5.07
C ARG A 173 -23.40 -2.32 5.12
N VAL A 174 -23.57 -3.27 6.02
CA VAL A 174 -22.79 -4.52 6.06
C VAL A 174 -23.48 -5.57 5.19
N SER A 175 -22.74 -6.25 4.34
CA SER A 175 -23.21 -7.37 3.53
C SER A 175 -22.62 -8.67 4.05
N GLY A 176 -23.46 -9.52 4.60
CA GLY A 176 -23.06 -10.78 5.22
C GLY A 176 -22.40 -10.62 6.58
N GLU A 177 -21.84 -11.71 7.07
CA GLU A 177 -21.08 -11.75 8.33
C GLU A 177 -19.61 -11.43 8.07
N LEU A 178 -18.98 -10.67 8.95
CA LEU A 178 -17.58 -10.24 8.81
C LEU A 178 -16.61 -11.13 9.64
N ILE A 179 -16.90 -12.42 9.76
CA ILE A 179 -16.14 -13.37 10.59
C ILE A 179 -14.64 -13.37 10.21
N ASN A 180 -14.34 -13.56 8.93
CA ASN A 180 -12.96 -13.59 8.46
C ASN A 180 -12.25 -12.23 8.63
N THR A 181 -12.98 -11.13 8.49
CA THR A 181 -12.47 -9.78 8.74
C THR A 181 -12.13 -9.59 10.22
N ASP A 182 -12.96 -10.12 11.12
CA ASP A 182 -12.71 -10.09 12.55
C ASP A 182 -11.56 -11.01 12.97
N ILE A 183 -11.43 -12.19 12.37
CA ILE A 183 -10.25 -13.07 12.57
C ILE A 183 -8.99 -12.32 12.15
N THR A 184 -8.99 -11.73 10.98
CA THR A 184 -7.86 -10.93 10.48
C THR A 184 -7.53 -9.78 11.43
N MET A 185 -8.52 -9.04 11.90
CA MET A 185 -8.33 -7.93 12.83
C MET A 185 -7.69 -8.37 14.15
N ASN A 186 -8.12 -9.51 14.68
CA ASN A 186 -7.73 -9.95 16.02
C ASN A 186 -6.46 -10.80 16.03
N ARG A 187 -6.20 -11.58 14.97
CA ARG A 187 -5.19 -12.66 14.98
C ARG A 187 -4.09 -12.49 13.92
N THR A 188 -4.28 -11.62 12.91
CA THR A 188 -3.30 -11.48 11.82
C THR A 188 -2.37 -10.31 12.07
N PHE A 189 -1.11 -10.51 11.73
CA PHE A 189 -0.06 -9.50 11.61
C PHE A 189 0.85 -9.85 10.44
N TRP A 190 1.82 -9.02 10.11
CA TRP A 190 2.82 -9.34 9.11
C TRP A 190 4.22 -8.85 9.50
N ILE A 191 5.22 -9.56 8.99
CA ILE A 191 6.65 -9.23 9.09
C ILE A 191 7.21 -8.85 7.74
N GLY A 192 8.39 -8.24 7.71
CA GLY A 192 9.01 -7.76 6.49
C GLY A 192 9.57 -8.90 5.62
N VAL A 193 9.52 -8.69 4.30
CA VAL A 193 10.23 -9.49 3.28
C VAL A 193 11.03 -8.58 2.35
N PHE A 194 11.37 -7.38 2.82
CA PHE A 194 11.98 -6.37 1.98
C PHE A 194 13.38 -6.81 1.50
N PRO A 195 13.85 -6.31 0.32
CA PRO A 195 15.07 -6.82 -0.32
C PRO A 195 16.38 -6.67 0.46
N GLY A 196 16.41 -5.80 1.48
CA GLY A 196 17.57 -5.65 2.35
C GLY A 196 17.71 -6.72 3.45
N LEU A 197 16.71 -7.61 3.60
CA LEU A 197 16.81 -8.72 4.54
C LEU A 197 17.62 -9.86 3.93
N GLY A 198 18.82 -10.10 4.48
CA GLY A 198 19.62 -11.25 4.16
C GLY A 198 19.15 -12.53 4.88
N ARG A 199 19.75 -13.66 4.53
CA ARG A 199 19.41 -14.98 5.09
C ARG A 199 19.51 -15.01 6.62
N GLU A 200 20.52 -14.42 7.19
CA GLU A 200 20.74 -14.33 8.63
C GLU A 200 19.60 -13.64 9.38
N HIS A 201 19.01 -12.58 8.76
CA HIS A 201 17.85 -11.89 9.35
C HIS A 201 16.61 -12.78 9.33
N LEU A 202 16.39 -13.52 8.24
CA LEU A 202 15.26 -14.43 8.11
C LEU A 202 15.39 -15.61 9.07
N ASP A 203 16.59 -16.17 9.24
CA ASP A 203 16.86 -17.24 10.20
C ASP A 203 16.62 -16.78 11.62
N TYR A 204 17.04 -15.57 11.98
CA TYR A 204 16.78 -14.98 13.29
C TYR A 204 15.27 -14.81 13.54
N ILE A 205 14.51 -14.34 12.57
CA ILE A 205 13.05 -14.21 12.68
C ILE A 205 12.41 -15.59 12.94
N VAL A 206 12.78 -16.59 12.16
CA VAL A 206 12.29 -17.97 12.31
C VAL A 206 12.61 -18.50 13.70
N GLN A 207 13.87 -18.39 14.11
CA GLN A 207 14.31 -18.82 15.44
C GLN A 207 13.47 -18.20 16.55
N LYS A 208 13.24 -16.89 16.51
CA LYS A 208 12.47 -16.20 17.56
C LYS A 208 11.00 -16.61 17.59
N ILE A 209 10.39 -16.88 16.45
CA ILE A 209 9.03 -17.39 16.39
C ILE A 209 8.96 -18.81 16.95
N GLU A 210 9.89 -19.69 16.58
CA GLU A 210 9.96 -21.07 17.11
C GLU A 210 10.23 -21.08 18.62
N GLU A 211 11.16 -20.25 19.11
CA GLU A 211 11.44 -20.10 20.56
C GLU A 211 10.20 -19.68 21.34
N PHE A 212 9.40 -18.74 20.83
CA PHE A 212 8.17 -18.27 21.47
C PHE A 212 7.16 -19.41 21.68
N PHE A 213 7.03 -20.31 20.72
CA PHE A 213 6.13 -21.47 20.81
C PHE A 213 6.78 -22.70 21.44
N GLY A 214 8.03 -22.63 21.88
CA GLY A 214 8.75 -23.78 22.47
C GLY A 214 9.07 -24.87 21.44
N LEU A 215 9.19 -24.52 20.16
CA LEU A 215 9.48 -25.44 19.05
C LEU A 215 10.96 -25.41 18.62
N GLY A 216 11.75 -24.47 19.10
CA GLY A 216 13.18 -24.35 18.83
C GLY A 216 14.01 -25.29 19.69
N PHE A 217 14.99 -25.97 19.09
CA PHE A 217 16.01 -26.75 19.79
C PHE A 217 17.28 -25.94 20.02
#